data_d0224a456372c21184675f1d901987e3
#
_entry.id   d0224a456372c21184675f1d901987e3
#
_cell.length_a   1.000
_cell.length_b   1.000
_cell.length_c   1.000
_cell.angle_alpha   90.00
_cell.angle_beta   90.00
_cell.angle_gamma   90.00
#
_symmetry.space_group_name_H-M   'P 1'
#
loop_
_entity.id
_entity.type
_entity.pdbx_description
1 polymer ?
#
loop_
_entity_poly.entity_id
_entity_poly.type
_entity_poly.pdbx_seq_one_letter_code
_entity_poly.pdbx_strand_id
1 'polypeptide(L)'
;MPKVNLSIVALGVTLLLLAETWAQSPRKRMAPPKPVKAQCCDEVRSLKVQVANLTSLLEELNRKQETDLMNIVRQIMDLDKLNRQQEARVTEAESKYSEINNRVEIMQLQTLQSATQTSSDAIYDCASLYSKNYKISGEYKLPKDEFLGTPELNVFCDMETNGGGWTLIQRRKVGLTSFNRDWKQYKSGFGSIRGDFWLGNDHIFRLTRQPSMLRIEMEDWEGEKRYAEYGFFTVGNELNSYKLFLANYSGNAGDSLRYHNNTNFSTINKDNDKCVDDCASLRKGGYWYNCCTDSNLNGVFYRYSEHTKNTNGITWYGWHGPNYSLKKVEMKVRPVGFQP
;
A
#
# COMPACT_ATOMS: atom_id res chain seq x y z
N MET A 1 -16.62 -12.86 19.09
CA MET A 1 -16.32 -14.15 19.76
C MET A 1 -16.48 -13.95 21.24
N PRO A 2 -17.32 -14.72 21.95
CA PRO A 2 -17.63 -14.48 23.36
C PRO A 2 -16.45 -14.90 24.26
N LYS A 3 -16.08 -14.02 25.16
CA LYS A 3 -15.09 -14.28 26.22
C LYS A 3 -15.65 -15.31 27.21
N VAL A 4 -15.06 -16.49 27.24
CA VAL A 4 -15.34 -17.51 28.26
C VAL A 4 -14.83 -17.03 29.60
N ASN A 5 -15.69 -17.05 30.59
CA ASN A 5 -15.47 -16.58 31.95
C ASN A 5 -14.54 -17.53 32.71
N LEU A 6 -13.28 -17.18 32.86
CA LEU A 6 -12.23 -17.99 33.54
C LEU A 6 -12.47 -18.20 35.04
N SER A 7 -13.45 -17.52 35.63
CA SER A 7 -13.73 -17.56 37.07
C SER A 7 -14.48 -18.83 37.52
N ILE A 8 -15.16 -19.56 36.63
CA ILE A 8 -15.93 -20.74 37.00
C ILE A 8 -15.07 -22.01 37.02
N VAL A 9 -13.97 -22.02 36.25
CA VAL A 9 -13.08 -23.19 36.20
C VAL A 9 -12.16 -23.26 37.43
N ALA A 10 -11.83 -22.13 38.06
CA ALA A 10 -10.99 -22.09 39.24
C ALA A 10 -11.70 -22.60 40.54
N LEU A 11 -13.02 -22.44 40.63
CA LEU A 11 -13.78 -22.95 41.80
C LEU A 11 -14.01 -24.47 41.72
N GLY A 12 -14.06 -25.08 40.54
CA GLY A 12 -14.27 -26.53 40.39
C GLY A 12 -13.06 -27.36 40.74
N VAL A 13 -11.85 -26.83 40.52
CA VAL A 13 -10.60 -27.57 40.75
C VAL A 13 -10.19 -27.56 42.24
N THR A 14 -10.53 -26.51 42.98
CA THR A 14 -10.26 -26.41 44.43
C THR A 14 -11.18 -27.31 45.27
N LEU A 15 -12.39 -27.63 44.83
CA LEU A 15 -13.30 -28.56 45.51
C LEU A 15 -12.93 -30.03 45.28
N LEU A 16 -12.29 -30.41 44.18
CA LEU A 16 -11.82 -31.78 43.91
C LEU A 16 -10.55 -32.13 44.66
N LEU A 17 -9.66 -31.16 44.95
CA LEU A 17 -8.41 -31.40 45.69
C LEU A 17 -8.61 -31.51 47.21
N LEU A 18 -9.77 -31.13 47.77
CA LEU A 18 -10.11 -31.27 49.18
C LEU A 18 -10.75 -32.65 49.49
N ALA A 19 -11.17 -33.41 48.50
CA ALA A 19 -11.81 -34.72 48.66
C ALA A 19 -10.80 -35.87 48.75
N GLU A 20 -9.57 -35.73 48.26
CA GLU A 20 -8.57 -36.82 48.21
C GLU A 20 -7.62 -36.88 49.42
N THR A 21 -7.63 -35.90 50.33
CA THR A 21 -6.76 -35.88 51.51
C THR A 21 -7.33 -36.59 52.75
N TRP A 22 -8.48 -37.22 52.67
CA TRP A 22 -9.15 -37.84 53.82
C TRP A 22 -8.88 -39.34 53.99
N ALA A 23 -8.04 -39.99 53.17
CA ALA A 23 -7.91 -41.44 53.14
C ALA A 23 -6.65 -42.02 53.80
N GLN A 24 -5.78 -41.24 54.44
CA GLN A 24 -4.62 -41.84 55.16
C GLN A 24 -4.27 -41.02 56.42
N SER A 25 -4.81 -41.41 57.61
CA SER A 25 -4.23 -41.03 58.89
C SER A 25 -4.37 -42.18 59.89
N PRO A 26 -3.32 -42.50 60.67
CA PRO A 26 -3.30 -43.67 61.57
C PRO A 26 -4.23 -43.50 62.78
N ARG A 27 -4.90 -44.57 63.14
CA ARG A 27 -5.85 -44.66 64.30
C ARG A 27 -5.17 -44.21 65.58
N LYS A 28 -5.44 -42.96 66.01
CA LYS A 28 -5.27 -42.53 67.41
C LYS A 28 -6.52 -42.87 68.17
N ARG A 29 -6.34 -43.41 69.41
CA ARG A 29 -7.42 -43.81 70.33
C ARG A 29 -8.43 -42.64 70.51
N MET A 30 -9.65 -42.93 70.19
CA MET A 30 -10.76 -41.99 70.32
C MET A 30 -11.04 -41.67 71.81
N ALA A 31 -11.03 -40.40 72.12
CA ALA A 31 -11.65 -39.88 73.32
C ALA A 31 -13.16 -40.08 73.25
N PRO A 32 -13.88 -40.24 74.38
CA PRO A 32 -15.35 -40.47 74.34
C PRO A 32 -16.09 -39.38 73.61
N PRO A 33 -17.12 -39.68 72.85
CA PRO A 33 -17.81 -38.69 72.03
C PRO A 33 -18.41 -37.63 72.94
N LYS A 34 -18.13 -36.36 72.64
CA LYS A 34 -18.80 -35.20 73.26
C LYS A 34 -20.30 -35.29 73.00
N PRO A 35 -21.16 -34.87 73.93
CA PRO A 35 -22.59 -34.91 73.75
C PRO A 35 -22.97 -34.11 72.50
N VAL A 36 -23.86 -34.64 71.62
CA VAL A 36 -24.23 -34.16 70.28
C VAL A 36 -24.54 -32.66 70.26
N LYS A 37 -25.13 -32.08 71.30
CA LYS A 37 -25.38 -30.64 71.43
C LYS A 37 -24.13 -29.77 71.49
N ALA A 38 -23.05 -30.26 72.16
CA ALA A 38 -21.80 -29.52 72.26
C ALA A 38 -21.04 -29.52 70.94
N GLN A 39 -21.03 -30.62 70.20
CA GLN A 39 -20.39 -30.78 68.88
C GLN A 39 -21.07 -29.86 67.83
N CYS A 40 -22.40 -29.79 67.82
CA CYS A 40 -23.16 -28.86 66.97
C CYS A 40 -22.81 -27.40 67.24
N CYS A 41 -22.68 -27.00 68.49
CA CYS A 41 -22.30 -25.64 68.87
C CYS A 41 -20.89 -25.28 68.45
N ASP A 42 -19.92 -26.19 68.49
CA ASP A 42 -18.57 -25.96 68.08
C ASP A 42 -18.48 -25.88 66.52
N GLU A 43 -19.24 -26.68 65.78
CA GLU A 43 -19.34 -26.60 64.31
C GLU A 43 -19.95 -25.26 63.88
N VAL A 44 -21.03 -24.82 64.50
CA VAL A 44 -21.67 -23.50 64.24
C VAL A 44 -20.70 -22.35 64.53
N ARG A 45 -19.89 -22.44 65.59
CA ARG A 45 -18.90 -21.44 65.93
C ARG A 45 -17.79 -21.41 64.86
N SER A 46 -17.29 -22.57 64.41
CA SER A 46 -16.30 -22.70 63.34
C SER A 46 -16.81 -22.11 62.03
N LEU A 47 -18.07 -22.41 61.63
CA LEU A 47 -18.73 -21.84 60.46
C LEU A 47 -18.85 -20.32 60.54
N LYS A 48 -19.22 -19.74 61.69
CA LYS A 48 -19.26 -18.29 61.89
C LYS A 48 -17.91 -17.63 61.67
N VAL A 49 -16.81 -18.25 62.16
CA VAL A 49 -15.45 -17.73 61.93
C VAL A 49 -15.09 -17.81 60.45
N GLN A 50 -15.41 -18.91 59.75
CA GLN A 50 -15.16 -19.04 58.31
C GLN A 50 -15.95 -18.02 57.50
N VAL A 51 -17.22 -17.78 57.82
CA VAL A 51 -18.05 -16.75 57.16
C VAL A 51 -17.46 -15.38 57.37
N ALA A 52 -17.02 -15.02 58.61
CA ALA A 52 -16.41 -13.73 58.89
C ALA A 52 -15.10 -13.53 58.10
N ASN A 53 -14.28 -14.59 57.97
CA ASN A 53 -13.05 -14.52 57.16
C ASN A 53 -13.34 -14.35 55.67
N LEU A 54 -14.33 -15.07 55.13
CA LEU A 54 -14.77 -14.92 53.75
C LEU A 54 -15.34 -13.53 53.46
N THR A 55 -16.10 -12.95 54.40
CA THR A 55 -16.60 -11.58 54.25
C THR A 55 -15.47 -10.57 54.22
N SER A 56 -14.46 -10.70 55.08
CA SER A 56 -13.28 -9.83 55.09
C SER A 56 -12.49 -9.93 53.78
N LEU A 57 -12.29 -11.16 53.23
CA LEU A 57 -11.63 -11.37 51.94
C LEU A 57 -12.42 -10.77 50.78
N LEU A 58 -13.74 -10.87 50.79
CA LEU A 58 -14.60 -10.25 49.82
C LEU A 58 -14.50 -8.72 49.82
N GLU A 59 -14.50 -8.11 51.02
CA GLU A 59 -14.32 -6.66 51.19
C GLU A 59 -12.95 -6.18 50.70
N GLU A 60 -11.89 -6.95 50.94
CA GLU A 60 -10.55 -6.66 50.46
C GLU A 60 -10.46 -6.77 48.93
N LEU A 61 -11.08 -7.81 48.35
CA LEU A 61 -11.15 -8.01 46.88
C LEU A 61 -11.92 -6.87 46.19
N ASN A 62 -13.07 -6.47 46.74
CA ASN A 62 -13.84 -5.34 46.25
C ASN A 62 -13.04 -4.04 46.28
N ARG A 63 -12.35 -3.72 47.38
CA ARG A 63 -11.49 -2.52 47.47
C ARG A 63 -10.39 -2.55 46.41
N LYS A 64 -9.76 -3.71 46.20
CA LYS A 64 -8.75 -3.87 45.15
C LYS A 64 -9.31 -3.64 43.77
N GLN A 65 -10.49 -4.24 43.46
CA GLN A 65 -11.17 -4.03 42.14
C GLN A 65 -11.54 -2.56 41.95
N GLU A 66 -12.05 -1.85 42.96
CA GLU A 66 -12.34 -0.42 42.87
C GLU A 66 -11.08 0.40 42.55
N THR A 67 -9.95 0.07 43.22
CA THR A 67 -8.67 0.74 42.96
C THR A 67 -8.15 0.50 41.55
N ASP A 68 -8.21 -0.74 41.10
CA ASP A 68 -7.81 -1.10 39.74
C ASP A 68 -8.69 -0.42 38.68
N LEU A 69 -10.00 -0.37 38.92
CA LEU A 69 -10.95 0.33 38.05
C LEU A 69 -10.63 1.83 37.95
N MET A 70 -10.38 2.47 39.10
CA MET A 70 -10.01 3.89 39.12
C MET A 70 -8.70 4.17 38.38
N ASN A 71 -7.74 3.27 38.44
CA ASN A 71 -6.47 3.38 37.71
C ASN A 71 -6.72 3.24 36.19
N ILE A 72 -7.55 2.30 35.76
CA ILE A 72 -7.94 2.12 34.35
C ILE A 72 -8.65 3.37 33.83
N VAL A 73 -9.62 3.90 34.61
CA VAL A 73 -10.36 5.13 34.18
C VAL A 73 -9.36 6.29 34.01
N ARG A 74 -8.38 6.45 34.91
CA ARG A 74 -7.35 7.49 34.80
C ARG A 74 -6.53 7.32 33.52
N GLN A 75 -6.09 6.10 33.21
CA GLN A 75 -5.34 5.80 31.97
C GLN A 75 -6.17 6.11 30.72
N ILE A 76 -7.47 5.79 30.72
CA ILE A 76 -8.37 6.12 29.61
C ILE A 76 -8.46 7.64 29.42
N MET A 77 -8.57 8.41 30.51
CA MET A 77 -8.62 9.88 30.43
C MET A 77 -7.31 10.48 29.89
N ASP A 78 -6.17 9.92 30.27
CA ASP A 78 -4.86 10.36 29.78
C ASP A 78 -4.70 10.03 28.28
N LEU A 79 -5.16 8.85 27.83
CA LEU A 79 -5.18 8.47 26.43
C LEU A 79 -6.12 9.36 25.59
N ASP A 80 -7.31 9.69 26.09
CA ASP A 80 -8.25 10.60 25.41
C ASP A 80 -7.64 12.00 25.25
N LYS A 81 -6.96 12.50 26.29
CA LYS A 81 -6.22 13.76 26.22
C LYS A 81 -5.12 13.74 25.16
N LEU A 82 -4.34 12.66 25.09
CA LEU A 82 -3.29 12.48 24.11
C LEU A 82 -3.88 12.40 22.70
N ASN A 83 -4.97 11.68 22.51
CA ASN A 83 -5.66 11.56 21.22
C ASN A 83 -6.14 12.93 20.70
N ARG A 84 -6.77 13.74 21.57
CA ARG A 84 -7.18 15.11 21.19
C ARG A 84 -5.99 15.99 20.82
N GLN A 85 -4.84 15.83 21.48
CA GLN A 85 -3.62 16.55 21.09
C GLN A 85 -3.10 16.11 19.72
N GLN A 86 -3.17 14.81 19.42
CA GLN A 86 -2.79 14.30 18.09
C GLN A 86 -3.73 14.78 17.01
N GLU A 87 -5.05 14.76 17.24
CA GLU A 87 -6.05 15.28 16.31
C GLU A 87 -5.82 16.75 15.99
N ALA A 88 -5.53 17.58 17.00
CA ALA A 88 -5.21 18.98 16.79
C ALA A 88 -3.94 19.18 15.93
N ARG A 89 -2.90 18.37 16.15
CA ARG A 89 -1.67 18.40 15.34
C ARG A 89 -1.90 17.96 13.89
N VAL A 90 -2.76 16.96 13.67
CA VAL A 90 -3.16 16.51 12.33
C VAL A 90 -3.90 17.64 11.61
N THR A 91 -4.88 18.26 12.26
CA THR A 91 -5.63 19.38 11.67
C THR A 91 -4.72 20.56 11.32
N GLU A 92 -3.76 20.89 12.19
CA GLU A 92 -2.76 21.94 11.90
C GLU A 92 -1.86 21.57 10.70
N ALA A 93 -1.44 20.30 10.63
CA ALA A 93 -0.63 19.80 9.50
C ALA A 93 -1.41 19.80 8.18
N GLU A 94 -2.68 19.43 8.20
CA GLU A 94 -3.57 19.49 7.04
C GLU A 94 -3.79 20.93 6.54
N SER A 95 -3.95 21.88 7.48
CA SER A 95 -4.06 23.30 7.13
C SER A 95 -2.78 23.82 6.47
N LYS A 96 -1.60 23.50 7.03
CA LYS A 96 -0.31 23.88 6.44
C LYS A 96 -0.09 23.20 5.08
N TYR A 97 -0.50 21.97 4.93
CA TYR A 97 -0.43 21.25 3.66
C TYR A 97 -1.30 21.90 2.59
N SER A 98 -2.52 22.31 2.94
CA SER A 98 -3.41 23.05 2.05
C SER A 98 -2.82 24.39 1.63
N GLU A 99 -2.22 25.13 2.58
CA GLU A 99 -1.54 26.40 2.28
C GLU A 99 -0.35 26.20 1.33
N ILE A 100 0.47 25.18 1.59
CA ILE A 100 1.62 24.86 0.72
C ILE A 100 1.13 24.47 -0.68
N ASN A 101 0.08 23.67 -0.79
CA ASN A 101 -0.48 23.28 -2.10
C ASN A 101 -0.99 24.51 -2.88
N ASN A 102 -1.70 25.41 -2.23
CA ASN A 102 -2.15 26.67 -2.85
C ASN A 102 -0.97 27.53 -3.33
N ARG A 103 0.11 27.61 -2.53
CA ARG A 103 1.32 28.34 -2.94
C ARG A 103 2.06 27.67 -4.10
N VAL A 104 2.10 26.33 -4.10
CA VAL A 104 2.66 25.56 -5.22
C VAL A 104 1.85 25.78 -6.49
N GLU A 105 0.52 25.76 -6.41
CA GLU A 105 -0.36 26.03 -7.54
C GLU A 105 -0.16 27.46 -8.10
N ILE A 106 -0.08 28.46 -7.22
CA ILE A 106 0.23 29.85 -7.63
C ILE A 106 1.60 29.95 -8.28
N MET A 107 2.64 29.31 -7.71
CA MET A 107 3.98 29.30 -8.31
C MET A 107 4.01 28.55 -9.65
N GLN A 108 3.24 27.49 -9.80
CA GLN A 108 3.09 26.76 -11.08
C GLN A 108 2.42 27.64 -12.14
N LEU A 109 1.34 28.34 -11.78
CA LEU A 109 0.68 29.31 -12.67
C LEU A 109 1.60 30.46 -13.06
N GLN A 110 2.38 31.01 -12.14
CA GLN A 110 3.36 32.05 -12.41
C GLN A 110 4.51 31.56 -13.29
N THR A 111 4.96 30.32 -13.08
CA THR A 111 5.99 29.69 -13.90
C THR A 111 5.49 29.39 -15.31
N LEU A 112 4.22 28.97 -15.44
CA LEU A 112 3.56 28.79 -16.74
C LEU A 112 3.41 30.14 -17.49
N GLN A 113 3.06 31.23 -16.79
CA GLN A 113 2.97 32.56 -17.39
C GLN A 113 4.34 33.12 -17.84
N SER A 114 5.40 32.85 -17.06
CA SER A 114 6.76 33.25 -17.47
C SER A 114 7.37 32.33 -18.53
N ALA A 115 7.02 31.03 -18.55
CA ALA A 115 7.47 30.07 -19.55
C ALA A 115 6.81 30.29 -20.92
N THR A 116 5.58 30.82 -20.98
CA THR A 116 4.93 31.16 -22.24
C THR A 116 5.60 32.32 -22.97
N GLN A 117 6.43 33.10 -22.30
CA GLN A 117 7.19 34.21 -22.91
C GLN A 117 8.60 33.83 -23.39
N THR A 118 9.16 32.68 -23.02
CA THR A 118 10.59 32.40 -23.26
C THR A 118 10.95 31.07 -23.91
N SER A 119 10.03 30.19 -24.28
CA SER A 119 10.42 28.92 -24.91
C SER A 119 9.44 28.26 -25.88
N SER A 120 9.02 28.95 -26.93
CA SER A 120 8.42 28.27 -28.10
C SER A 120 9.37 27.29 -28.79
N ASP A 121 10.66 27.29 -28.42
CA ASP A 121 11.71 26.54 -29.13
C ASP A 121 12.33 25.36 -28.37
N ALA A 122 12.07 25.17 -27.11
CA ALA A 122 12.70 24.10 -26.35
C ALA A 122 12.00 22.74 -26.57
N ILE A 123 12.80 21.69 -26.81
CA ILE A 123 12.35 20.33 -26.98
C ILE A 123 12.48 19.58 -25.66
N TYR A 124 11.35 19.13 -25.08
CA TYR A 124 11.33 18.43 -23.80
C TYR A 124 10.82 16.99 -23.91
N ASP A 125 9.98 16.71 -24.90
CA ASP A 125 9.24 15.47 -25.10
C ASP A 125 8.80 15.31 -26.58
N CYS A 126 8.04 14.27 -26.85
CA CYS A 126 7.51 14.01 -28.18
C CYS A 126 6.43 15.01 -28.61
N ALA A 127 5.69 15.62 -27.67
CA ALA A 127 4.70 16.64 -27.99
C ALA A 127 5.36 17.93 -28.53
N SER A 128 6.48 18.36 -27.92
CA SER A 128 7.27 19.49 -28.39
C SER A 128 7.93 19.21 -29.74
N LEU A 129 8.37 17.96 -30.01
CA LEU A 129 8.81 17.54 -31.35
C LEU A 129 7.66 17.60 -32.36
N TYR A 130 6.48 17.11 -31.98
CA TYR A 130 5.30 17.15 -32.84
C TYR A 130 4.91 18.58 -33.25
N SER A 131 4.97 19.53 -32.32
CA SER A 131 4.73 20.94 -32.56
C SER A 131 5.75 21.58 -33.51
N LYS A 132 6.96 21.00 -33.60
CA LYS A 132 8.03 21.37 -34.55
C LYS A 132 7.94 20.59 -35.89
N ASN A 133 6.77 20.03 -36.17
CA ASN A 133 6.47 19.32 -37.41
C ASN A 133 7.16 17.95 -37.59
N TYR A 134 7.67 17.32 -36.51
CA TYR A 134 8.09 15.93 -36.53
C TYR A 134 6.84 15.04 -36.39
N LYS A 135 6.28 14.57 -37.50
CA LYS A 135 4.97 13.85 -37.52
C LYS A 135 5.11 12.35 -37.76
N ILE A 136 6.31 11.81 -37.81
CA ILE A 136 6.55 10.37 -38.08
C ILE A 136 6.86 9.68 -36.78
N SER A 137 6.17 8.57 -36.50
CA SER A 137 6.44 7.73 -35.32
C SER A 137 7.82 7.08 -35.45
N GLY A 138 8.63 7.12 -34.37
CA GLY A 138 9.99 6.58 -34.40
C GLY A 138 10.85 7.00 -33.23
N GLU A 139 12.14 6.74 -33.39
CA GLU A 139 13.15 7.08 -32.39
C GLU A 139 13.61 8.53 -32.57
N TYR A 140 13.66 9.24 -31.46
CA TYR A 140 14.13 10.60 -31.37
C TYR A 140 15.07 10.77 -30.18
N LYS A 141 15.89 11.81 -30.24
CA LYS A 141 16.83 12.16 -29.17
C LYS A 141 16.37 13.49 -28.57
N LEU A 142 15.95 13.42 -27.31
CA LEU A 142 15.63 14.62 -26.53
C LEU A 142 16.94 15.22 -25.99
N PRO A 143 17.10 16.55 -25.96
CA PRO A 143 18.28 17.18 -25.42
C PRO A 143 18.43 16.92 -23.91
N LYS A 144 19.63 17.18 -23.38
CA LYS A 144 19.87 17.18 -21.94
C LYS A 144 18.91 18.15 -21.24
N ASP A 145 18.45 17.76 -20.05
CA ASP A 145 17.71 18.65 -19.18
C ASP A 145 18.69 19.35 -18.23
N GLU A 146 19.00 20.60 -18.49
CA GLU A 146 19.99 21.35 -17.69
C GLU A 146 19.52 21.61 -16.27
N PHE A 147 18.20 21.72 -16.06
CA PHE A 147 17.61 21.94 -14.74
C PHE A 147 17.74 20.71 -13.84
N LEU A 148 17.51 19.51 -14.39
CA LEU A 148 17.66 18.24 -13.66
C LEU A 148 19.09 17.68 -13.75
N GLY A 149 19.96 18.24 -14.58
CA GLY A 149 21.29 17.68 -14.86
C GLY A 149 21.23 16.30 -15.54
N THR A 150 20.09 15.96 -16.19
CA THR A 150 19.96 14.65 -16.85
C THR A 150 20.53 14.71 -18.27
N PRO A 151 21.19 13.61 -18.73
CA PRO A 151 21.76 13.57 -20.07
C PRO A 151 20.71 13.59 -21.17
N GLU A 152 21.16 13.62 -22.42
CA GLU A 152 20.32 13.38 -23.58
C GLU A 152 19.58 12.03 -23.44
N LEU A 153 18.33 11.99 -23.88
CA LEU A 153 17.46 10.84 -23.73
C LEU A 153 16.96 10.35 -25.10
N ASN A 154 17.26 9.10 -25.43
CA ASN A 154 16.62 8.45 -26.57
C ASN A 154 15.21 8.00 -26.17
N VAL A 155 14.22 8.40 -26.94
CA VAL A 155 12.79 8.09 -26.74
C VAL A 155 12.19 7.52 -28.03
N PHE A 156 11.13 6.77 -27.89
CA PHE A 156 10.23 6.45 -28.98
C PHE A 156 9.02 7.38 -28.93
N CYS A 157 8.78 8.08 -30.01
CA CYS A 157 7.61 8.94 -30.16
C CYS A 157 6.53 8.23 -31.01
N ASP A 158 5.33 8.15 -30.47
CA ASP A 158 4.14 7.80 -31.23
C ASP A 158 3.45 9.10 -31.67
N MET A 159 3.54 9.37 -32.96
CA MET A 159 3.03 10.59 -33.60
C MET A 159 1.68 10.41 -34.26
N GLU A 160 1.06 9.25 -34.08
CA GLU A 160 -0.18 8.85 -34.78
C GLU A 160 -1.35 8.66 -33.84
N THR A 161 -1.17 7.91 -32.73
CA THR A 161 -2.24 7.55 -31.82
C THR A 161 -2.92 8.77 -31.21
N ASN A 162 -4.23 8.88 -31.38
CA ASN A 162 -5.06 9.92 -30.75
C ASN A 162 -4.47 11.34 -30.88
N GLY A 163 -4.04 11.72 -32.08
CA GLY A 163 -3.45 13.02 -32.39
C GLY A 163 -1.94 13.11 -32.20
N GLY A 164 -1.26 12.03 -31.83
CA GLY A 164 0.19 11.97 -31.74
C GLY A 164 0.83 12.67 -30.54
N GLY A 165 2.14 12.91 -30.63
CA GLY A 165 2.90 13.61 -29.59
C GLY A 165 3.16 12.81 -28.32
N TRP A 166 2.97 11.48 -28.33
CA TRP A 166 3.17 10.62 -27.18
C TRP A 166 4.62 10.17 -27.02
N THR A 167 5.16 10.28 -25.83
CA THR A 167 6.47 9.72 -25.46
C THR A 167 6.25 8.37 -24.79
N LEU A 168 6.77 7.29 -25.35
CA LEU A 168 6.67 5.96 -24.75
C LEU A 168 7.60 5.86 -23.54
N ILE A 169 7.05 5.37 -22.43
CA ILE A 169 7.80 5.13 -21.17
C ILE A 169 8.01 3.65 -20.89
N GLN A 170 7.18 2.77 -21.49
CA GLN A 170 7.30 1.31 -21.37
C GLN A 170 6.76 0.65 -22.64
N ARG A 171 7.39 -0.46 -23.01
CA ARG A 171 6.86 -1.34 -24.07
C ARG A 171 7.13 -2.80 -23.72
N ARG A 172 6.12 -3.63 -23.96
CA ARG A 172 6.18 -5.09 -23.89
C ARG A 172 5.58 -5.65 -25.17
N LYS A 173 6.37 -6.37 -25.98
CA LYS A 173 5.90 -6.94 -27.26
C LYS A 173 6.65 -8.19 -27.74
N VAL A 174 7.86 -8.43 -27.27
CA VAL A 174 8.75 -9.48 -27.80
C VAL A 174 9.11 -10.50 -26.71
N GLY A 175 9.22 -10.09 -25.45
CA GLY A 175 9.55 -10.94 -24.32
C GLY A 175 11.04 -11.34 -24.26
N LEU A 176 11.93 -10.55 -24.86
CA LEU A 176 13.38 -10.80 -24.82
C LEU A 176 14.08 -10.07 -23.66
N THR A 177 13.43 -9.09 -23.06
CA THR A 177 13.98 -8.31 -21.94
C THR A 177 13.34 -8.76 -20.63
N SER A 178 14.14 -9.19 -19.65
CA SER A 178 13.65 -9.44 -18.30
C SER A 178 13.32 -8.14 -17.60
N PHE A 179 12.13 -8.06 -16.97
CA PHE A 179 11.70 -6.96 -16.13
C PHE A 179 11.84 -7.25 -14.63
N ASN A 180 12.32 -8.43 -14.27
CA ASN A 180 12.71 -8.75 -12.89
C ASN A 180 14.07 -8.12 -12.58
N ARG A 181 14.08 -6.84 -12.29
CA ARG A 181 15.25 -5.97 -12.17
C ARG A 181 15.29 -5.26 -10.83
N ASP A 182 16.49 -4.81 -10.44
CA ASP A 182 16.75 -4.06 -9.22
C ASP A 182 16.35 -2.57 -9.34
N TRP A 183 16.39 -1.86 -8.21
CA TRP A 183 16.08 -0.43 -8.12
C TRP A 183 16.93 0.43 -9.05
N LYS A 184 18.24 0.18 -9.09
CA LYS A 184 19.17 0.96 -9.92
C LYS A 184 18.84 0.84 -11.40
N GLN A 185 18.49 -0.36 -11.83
CA GLN A 185 18.09 -0.62 -13.22
C GLN A 185 16.74 0.03 -13.54
N TYR A 186 15.74 -0.07 -12.66
CA TYR A 186 14.48 0.65 -12.84
C TYR A 186 14.64 2.18 -12.79
N LYS A 187 15.56 2.69 -11.96
CA LYS A 187 15.88 4.12 -11.90
C LYS A 187 16.42 4.62 -13.24
N SER A 188 17.41 3.95 -13.82
CA SER A 188 18.12 4.40 -15.04
C SER A 188 17.48 3.94 -16.35
N GLY A 189 16.57 2.95 -16.30
CA GLY A 189 15.99 2.33 -17.48
C GLY A 189 16.81 1.15 -18.01
N PHE A 190 16.12 0.30 -18.79
CA PHE A 190 16.71 -0.91 -19.39
C PHE A 190 15.92 -1.38 -20.62
N GLY A 191 16.51 -2.27 -21.38
CA GLY A 191 15.92 -2.87 -22.58
C GLY A 191 16.31 -2.13 -23.86
N SER A 192 15.54 -2.39 -24.91
CA SER A 192 15.73 -1.77 -26.23
C SER A 192 14.51 -0.95 -26.61
N ILE A 193 14.70 0.29 -26.97
CA ILE A 193 13.62 1.20 -27.36
C ILE A 193 12.82 0.69 -28.58
N ARG A 194 13.42 -0.19 -29.39
CA ARG A 194 12.75 -0.88 -30.52
C ARG A 194 11.99 -2.13 -30.09
N GLY A 195 12.32 -2.68 -28.92
CA GLY A 195 11.77 -3.92 -28.39
C GLY A 195 10.98 -3.69 -27.10
N ASP A 196 11.32 -4.49 -26.09
CA ASP A 196 10.78 -4.35 -24.72
C ASP A 196 11.73 -3.44 -23.93
N PHE A 197 11.18 -2.44 -23.24
CA PHE A 197 11.97 -1.51 -22.44
C PHE A 197 11.15 -0.88 -21.30
N TRP A 198 11.86 -0.43 -20.31
CA TRP A 198 11.45 0.55 -19.30
C TRP A 198 12.33 1.78 -19.46
N LEU A 199 11.76 2.95 -19.63
CA LEU A 199 12.49 4.18 -19.93
C LEU A 199 13.41 4.60 -18.77
N GLY A 200 13.03 4.28 -17.54
CA GLY A 200 13.71 4.68 -16.31
C GLY A 200 12.89 5.65 -15.49
N ASN A 201 12.83 5.41 -14.17
CA ASN A 201 12.00 6.22 -13.26
C ASN A 201 12.46 7.68 -13.21
N ASP A 202 13.77 7.96 -13.30
CA ASP A 202 14.29 9.34 -13.38
C ASP A 202 13.80 10.05 -14.65
N HIS A 203 13.76 9.34 -15.76
CA HIS A 203 13.28 9.89 -17.03
C HIS A 203 11.76 10.05 -17.05
N ILE A 204 11.02 9.13 -16.43
CA ILE A 204 9.55 9.25 -16.27
C ILE A 204 9.23 10.44 -15.37
N PHE A 205 9.93 10.61 -14.24
CA PHE A 205 9.82 11.80 -13.39
C PHE A 205 10.09 13.07 -14.20
N ARG A 206 11.19 13.12 -14.99
CA ARG A 206 11.51 14.26 -15.86
C ARG A 206 10.36 14.62 -16.79
N LEU A 207 9.78 13.63 -17.49
CA LEU A 207 8.68 13.82 -18.45
C LEU A 207 7.37 14.23 -17.80
N THR A 208 7.15 13.87 -16.53
CA THR A 208 5.90 14.09 -15.80
C THR A 208 6.00 15.14 -14.69
N ARG A 209 7.05 15.98 -14.69
CA ARG A 209 7.16 17.14 -13.80
C ARG A 209 6.02 18.14 -14.00
N GLN A 210 5.58 18.29 -15.22
CA GLN A 210 4.36 19.02 -15.55
C GLN A 210 3.19 18.02 -15.64
N PRO A 211 1.96 18.47 -15.36
CA PRO A 211 0.79 17.62 -15.50
C PRO A 211 0.76 16.93 -16.86
N SER A 212 0.73 15.62 -16.85
CA SER A 212 0.75 14.79 -18.04
C SER A 212 -0.45 13.87 -18.09
N MET A 213 -0.82 13.46 -19.29
CA MET A 213 -1.74 12.36 -19.55
C MET A 213 -0.94 11.07 -19.65
N LEU A 214 -1.49 9.96 -19.15
CA LEU A 214 -0.99 8.60 -19.41
C LEU A 214 -1.99 7.88 -20.30
N ARG A 215 -1.48 7.25 -21.35
CA ARG A 215 -2.24 6.28 -22.16
C ARG A 215 -1.54 4.93 -22.12
N ILE A 216 -2.32 3.88 -21.86
CA ILE A 216 -1.88 2.48 -21.83
C ILE A 216 -2.64 1.76 -22.93
N GLU A 217 -1.94 1.25 -23.92
CA GLU A 217 -2.52 0.40 -24.99
C GLU A 217 -2.14 -1.04 -24.75
N MET A 218 -3.10 -1.91 -24.88
CA MET A 218 -2.98 -3.33 -24.57
C MET A 218 -3.55 -4.16 -25.69
N GLU A 219 -2.91 -5.31 -26.00
CA GLU A 219 -3.37 -6.32 -26.97
C GLU A 219 -3.32 -7.69 -26.30
N ASP A 220 -4.39 -8.46 -26.41
CA ASP A 220 -4.44 -9.84 -25.96
C ASP A 220 -3.93 -10.82 -27.03
N TRP A 221 -3.97 -12.12 -26.73
CA TRP A 221 -3.51 -13.15 -27.66
C TRP A 221 -4.51 -13.45 -28.77
N GLU A 222 -5.75 -13.06 -28.60
CA GLU A 222 -6.85 -13.13 -29.56
C GLU A 222 -6.81 -11.96 -30.56
N GLY A 223 -5.95 -10.94 -30.30
CA GLY A 223 -5.78 -9.77 -31.14
C GLY A 223 -6.75 -8.63 -30.82
N GLU A 224 -7.55 -8.75 -29.75
CA GLU A 224 -8.37 -7.66 -29.27
C GLU A 224 -7.49 -6.56 -28.67
N LYS A 225 -7.86 -5.31 -28.88
CA LYS A 225 -7.13 -4.14 -28.37
C LYS A 225 -8.01 -3.32 -27.46
N ARG A 226 -7.48 -2.98 -26.30
CA ARG A 226 -8.11 -2.06 -25.34
C ARG A 226 -7.12 -1.02 -24.85
N TYR A 227 -7.66 0.07 -24.32
CA TYR A 227 -6.85 1.12 -23.75
C TYR A 227 -7.42 1.61 -22.42
N ALA A 228 -6.53 2.12 -21.59
CA ALA A 228 -6.83 2.91 -20.41
C ALA A 228 -6.11 4.26 -20.54
N GLU A 229 -6.80 5.35 -20.26
CA GLU A 229 -6.25 6.70 -20.32
C GLU A 229 -6.55 7.42 -19.01
N TYR A 230 -5.57 8.18 -18.52
CA TYR A 230 -5.66 8.99 -17.31
C TYR A 230 -5.34 10.44 -17.68
N GLY A 231 -6.31 11.33 -17.47
CA GLY A 231 -6.18 12.75 -17.79
C GLY A 231 -5.19 13.49 -16.88
N PHE A 232 -4.77 12.85 -15.80
CA PHE A 232 -3.69 13.31 -14.93
C PHE A 232 -2.80 12.13 -14.54
N PHE A 233 -1.50 12.27 -14.74
CA PHE A 233 -0.49 11.31 -14.35
C PHE A 233 0.81 12.02 -13.99
N THR A 234 1.39 11.69 -12.85
CA THR A 234 2.72 12.15 -12.45
C THR A 234 3.38 11.12 -11.55
N VAL A 235 4.70 11.13 -11.54
CA VAL A 235 5.54 10.27 -10.71
C VAL A 235 6.45 11.16 -9.89
N GLY A 236 6.54 10.92 -8.58
CA GLY A 236 7.47 11.62 -7.69
C GLY A 236 8.94 11.35 -8.02
N ASN A 237 9.85 12.09 -7.38
CA ASN A 237 11.29 11.85 -7.51
C ASN A 237 11.75 10.64 -6.68
N GLU A 238 13.04 10.30 -6.72
CA GLU A 238 13.61 9.18 -5.97
C GLU A 238 13.45 9.31 -4.45
N LEU A 239 13.53 10.52 -3.89
CA LEU A 239 13.33 10.76 -2.46
C LEU A 239 11.93 10.37 -1.99
N ASN A 240 10.94 10.48 -2.88
CA ASN A 240 9.57 10.04 -2.67
C ASN A 240 9.31 8.63 -3.24
N SER A 241 10.36 7.82 -3.43
CA SER A 241 10.26 6.46 -3.97
C SER A 241 9.43 6.39 -5.26
N TYR A 242 9.55 7.38 -6.14
CA TYR A 242 8.82 7.50 -7.41
C TYR A 242 7.32 7.28 -7.28
N LYS A 243 6.71 7.87 -6.26
CA LYS A 243 5.31 7.71 -5.91
C LYS A 243 4.39 8.08 -7.06
N LEU A 244 3.40 7.22 -7.33
CA LEU A 244 2.43 7.38 -8.40
C LEU A 244 1.26 8.25 -7.98
N PHE A 245 0.88 9.21 -8.85
CA PHE A 245 -0.38 9.94 -8.76
C PHE A 245 -1.09 9.93 -10.11
N LEU A 246 -2.37 9.57 -10.11
CA LEU A 246 -3.21 9.56 -11.31
C LEU A 246 -4.67 9.89 -11.00
N ALA A 247 -5.37 10.43 -12.01
CA ALA A 247 -6.79 10.75 -11.94
C ALA A 247 -7.43 10.80 -13.34
N ASN A 248 -8.75 10.96 -13.37
CA ASN A 248 -9.54 11.20 -14.59
C ASN A 248 -9.40 10.04 -15.59
N TYR A 249 -9.76 8.83 -15.14
CA TYR A 249 -9.77 7.63 -15.98
C TYR A 249 -10.79 7.74 -17.12
N SER A 250 -10.40 7.26 -18.31
CA SER A 250 -11.27 6.96 -19.45
C SER A 250 -10.72 5.74 -20.20
N GLY A 251 -11.53 5.13 -21.04
CA GLY A 251 -11.11 3.97 -21.84
C GLY A 251 -12.07 2.79 -21.76
N ASN A 252 -11.70 1.69 -22.42
CA ASN A 252 -12.52 0.48 -22.52
C ASN A 252 -11.89 -0.77 -21.85
N ALA A 253 -10.75 -0.61 -21.17
CA ALA A 253 -10.03 -1.71 -20.53
C ALA A 253 -10.44 -1.96 -19.07
N GLY A 254 -11.19 -1.06 -18.43
CA GLY A 254 -11.40 -1.04 -16.98
C GLY A 254 -10.24 -0.34 -16.23
N ASP A 255 -10.52 0.21 -15.05
CA ASP A 255 -9.60 1.04 -14.28
C ASP A 255 -8.77 0.21 -13.27
N SER A 256 -7.80 -0.53 -13.77
CA SER A 256 -6.94 -1.37 -12.92
C SER A 256 -5.72 -0.62 -12.34
N LEU A 257 -5.34 0.55 -12.86
CA LEU A 257 -4.22 1.29 -12.30
C LEU A 257 -4.65 2.16 -11.09
N ARG A 258 -5.93 2.45 -10.93
CA ARG A 258 -6.46 3.21 -9.78
C ARG A 258 -6.09 2.58 -8.43
N TYR A 259 -6.04 1.26 -8.35
CA TYR A 259 -5.63 0.53 -7.14
C TYR A 259 -4.20 0.86 -6.70
N HIS A 260 -3.36 1.27 -7.64
CA HIS A 260 -1.96 1.65 -7.44
C HIS A 260 -1.75 3.15 -7.18
N ASN A 261 -2.82 3.94 -7.20
CA ASN A 261 -2.72 5.38 -6.95
C ASN A 261 -2.18 5.66 -5.53
N ASN A 262 -1.30 6.65 -5.41
CA ASN A 262 -0.69 7.05 -4.14
C ASN A 262 0.16 5.93 -3.48
N THR A 263 0.78 5.05 -4.29
CA THR A 263 1.73 4.03 -3.84
C THR A 263 3.14 4.34 -4.32
N ASN A 264 4.11 3.86 -3.57
CA ASN A 264 5.52 3.98 -3.90
C ASN A 264 5.92 2.90 -4.92
N PHE A 265 6.99 3.15 -5.67
CA PHE A 265 7.57 2.15 -6.55
C PHE A 265 8.38 1.13 -5.73
N SER A 266 8.22 -0.17 -6.01
CA SER A 266 8.95 -1.25 -5.35
C SER A 266 9.66 -2.12 -6.39
N THR A 267 10.80 -2.67 -6.00
CA THR A 267 11.61 -3.61 -6.80
C THR A 267 12.08 -4.76 -5.91
N ILE A 268 12.58 -5.84 -6.51
CA ILE A 268 13.05 -7.05 -5.80
C ILE A 268 14.09 -6.81 -4.70
N ASN A 269 14.77 -5.67 -4.70
CA ASN A 269 15.78 -5.30 -3.70
C ASN A 269 15.44 -4.02 -2.92
N LYS A 270 14.26 -3.43 -3.17
CA LYS A 270 13.77 -2.27 -2.43
C LYS A 270 12.24 -2.33 -2.33
N ASP A 271 11.79 -2.84 -1.22
CA ASP A 271 10.39 -2.96 -0.89
C ASP A 271 9.87 -1.64 -0.28
N ASN A 272 8.89 -1.04 -0.93
CA ASN A 272 8.18 0.17 -0.50
C ASN A 272 6.65 -0.03 -0.60
N ASP A 273 6.18 -1.28 -0.80
CA ASP A 273 4.76 -1.57 -0.94
C ASP A 273 4.01 -1.56 0.41
N LYS A 274 2.73 -1.89 0.41
CA LYS A 274 1.89 -1.86 1.61
C LYS A 274 1.52 -3.25 2.12
N CYS A 275 2.10 -4.31 1.52
CA CYS A 275 1.86 -5.69 1.91
C CYS A 275 2.86 -6.15 2.97
N VAL A 276 2.55 -7.28 3.61
CA VAL A 276 3.50 -7.99 4.47
C VAL A 276 4.51 -8.77 3.63
N ASP A 277 4.05 -9.28 2.49
CA ASP A 277 4.88 -10.01 1.53
C ASP A 277 5.46 -9.03 0.50
N ASP A 278 6.71 -9.23 0.09
CA ASP A 278 7.35 -8.47 -0.99
C ASP A 278 6.66 -8.72 -2.33
N CYS A 279 5.80 -7.78 -2.74
CA CYS A 279 5.04 -7.87 -3.97
C CYS A 279 5.93 -7.89 -5.22
N ALA A 280 7.04 -7.17 -5.24
CA ALA A 280 7.94 -7.16 -6.39
C ALA A 280 8.60 -8.52 -6.60
N SER A 281 8.97 -9.20 -5.51
CA SER A 281 9.48 -10.57 -5.55
C SER A 281 8.42 -11.59 -6.00
N LEU A 282 7.17 -11.42 -5.60
CA LEU A 282 6.05 -12.28 -6.01
C LEU A 282 5.67 -12.06 -7.47
N ARG A 283 5.57 -10.80 -7.91
CA ARG A 283 5.08 -10.39 -9.25
C ARG A 283 6.18 -10.34 -10.31
N LYS A 284 7.46 -10.51 -9.92
CA LYS A 284 8.63 -10.62 -10.81
C LYS A 284 8.87 -9.38 -11.68
N GLY A 285 8.64 -8.19 -11.11
CA GLY A 285 8.91 -6.92 -11.78
C GLY A 285 8.84 -5.76 -10.80
N GLY A 286 9.43 -4.61 -11.15
CA GLY A 286 9.25 -3.38 -10.39
C GLY A 286 7.95 -2.68 -10.79
N TYR A 287 7.17 -2.21 -9.81
CA TYR A 287 5.89 -1.53 -10.07
C TYR A 287 5.45 -0.71 -8.85
N TRP A 288 4.36 0.03 -8.98
CA TRP A 288 3.71 0.75 -7.89
C TRP A 288 2.76 -0.16 -7.12
N TYR A 289 3.31 -1.15 -6.39
CA TYR A 289 2.50 -2.13 -5.68
C TYR A 289 1.75 -1.53 -4.49
N ASN A 290 0.51 -1.95 -4.31
CA ASN A 290 -0.28 -1.73 -3.10
C ASN A 290 -0.18 -2.99 -2.22
N CYS A 291 -1.21 -3.87 -2.20
CA CYS A 291 -1.13 -5.18 -1.58
C CYS A 291 -1.90 -6.24 -2.41
N CYS A 292 -1.42 -6.88 -3.44
CA CYS A 292 -0.28 -6.47 -4.27
C CYS A 292 -0.74 -5.64 -5.46
N THR A 293 -1.71 -6.14 -6.34
CA THR A 293 -1.88 -5.55 -7.66
C THR A 293 -3.21 -5.90 -8.34
N ASP A 294 -3.81 -4.91 -8.98
CA ASP A 294 -4.87 -5.04 -9.99
C ASP A 294 -4.31 -4.89 -11.42
N SER A 295 -3.05 -4.44 -11.55
CA SER A 295 -2.32 -4.45 -12.81
C SER A 295 -0.84 -4.77 -12.57
N ASN A 296 -0.20 -5.50 -13.47
CA ASN A 296 1.21 -5.87 -13.37
C ASN A 296 1.89 -5.79 -14.75
N LEU A 297 2.00 -4.58 -15.31
CA LEU A 297 2.46 -4.40 -16.68
C LEU A 297 3.95 -4.69 -16.86
N ASN A 298 4.71 -4.75 -15.76
CA ASN A 298 6.13 -5.12 -15.73
C ASN A 298 6.36 -6.59 -15.32
N GLY A 299 5.32 -7.41 -15.27
CA GLY A 299 5.41 -8.84 -14.96
C GLY A 299 6.14 -9.67 -16.00
N VAL A 300 6.17 -10.97 -15.75
CA VAL A 300 6.78 -11.97 -16.65
C VAL A 300 6.03 -11.98 -18.00
N PHE A 301 6.79 -11.94 -19.08
CA PHE A 301 6.24 -12.12 -20.43
C PHE A 301 6.01 -13.61 -20.70
N TYR A 302 4.77 -14.01 -20.76
CA TYR A 302 4.36 -15.35 -21.21
C TYR A 302 4.01 -15.32 -22.69
N ARG A 303 4.41 -16.34 -23.43
CA ARG A 303 4.19 -16.41 -24.89
C ARG A 303 2.83 -16.95 -25.31
N TYR A 304 1.97 -17.24 -24.34
CA TYR A 304 0.63 -17.78 -24.55
C TYR A 304 -0.34 -17.11 -23.59
N SER A 305 -1.62 -17.17 -23.88
CA SER A 305 -2.72 -16.75 -23.00
C SER A 305 -2.85 -17.63 -21.74
N GLU A 306 -1.78 -18.27 -21.30
CA GLU A 306 -1.84 -19.17 -20.14
C GLU A 306 -2.29 -18.42 -18.89
N HIS A 307 -3.34 -18.97 -18.29
CA HIS A 307 -3.73 -18.65 -16.93
C HIS A 307 -2.59 -19.07 -15.99
N THR A 308 -1.70 -18.15 -15.71
CA THR A 308 -0.57 -18.41 -14.82
C THR A 308 -1.10 -18.52 -13.39
N LYS A 309 -1.00 -19.71 -12.81
CA LYS A 309 -1.35 -19.94 -11.38
C LYS A 309 -0.64 -18.96 -10.43
N ASN A 310 0.43 -18.31 -10.89
CA ASN A 310 1.29 -17.44 -10.10
C ASN A 310 0.92 -15.96 -10.16
N THR A 311 -0.07 -15.55 -10.97
CA THR A 311 -0.52 -14.15 -11.09
C THR A 311 0.61 -13.13 -11.31
N ASN A 312 1.75 -13.56 -11.89
CA ASN A 312 2.96 -12.74 -12.08
C ASN A 312 3.20 -12.32 -13.54
N GLY A 313 2.24 -12.59 -14.43
CA GLY A 313 2.28 -12.18 -15.83
C GLY A 313 2.03 -10.69 -16.03
N ILE A 314 1.93 -10.28 -17.30
CA ILE A 314 1.53 -8.93 -17.69
C ILE A 314 0.00 -8.85 -17.60
N THR A 315 -0.51 -8.43 -16.45
CA THR A 315 -1.94 -8.54 -16.12
C THR A 315 -2.64 -7.18 -16.07
N TRP A 316 -3.94 -7.19 -16.42
CA TRP A 316 -4.87 -6.06 -16.27
C TRP A 316 -6.21 -6.62 -15.79
N TYR A 317 -6.50 -6.47 -14.50
CA TYR A 317 -7.63 -7.13 -13.82
C TYR A 317 -8.99 -6.79 -14.45
N GLY A 318 -9.21 -5.52 -14.78
CA GLY A 318 -10.46 -5.03 -15.35
C GLY A 318 -10.81 -5.58 -16.72
N TRP A 319 -9.87 -6.25 -17.41
CA TRP A 319 -10.11 -6.88 -18.71
C TRP A 319 -10.17 -8.41 -18.63
N HIS A 320 -9.09 -9.05 -18.21
CA HIS A 320 -8.95 -10.51 -18.21
C HIS A 320 -8.70 -11.13 -16.84
N GLY A 321 -8.81 -10.32 -15.75
CA GLY A 321 -8.52 -10.79 -14.41
C GLY A 321 -7.02 -10.99 -14.13
N PRO A 322 -6.68 -11.65 -12.99
CA PRO A 322 -5.31 -11.70 -12.50
C PRO A 322 -4.43 -12.78 -13.15
N ASN A 323 -5.02 -13.72 -13.87
CA ASN A 323 -4.31 -14.92 -14.35
C ASN A 323 -3.97 -14.90 -15.85
N TYR A 324 -4.48 -13.94 -16.60
CA TYR A 324 -4.24 -13.82 -18.04
C TYR A 324 -3.07 -12.87 -18.28
N SER A 325 -2.03 -13.32 -18.99
CA SER A 325 -0.90 -12.49 -19.40
C SER A 325 -1.11 -11.91 -20.80
N LEU A 326 -1.12 -10.59 -20.89
CA LEU A 326 -1.30 -9.85 -22.15
C LEU A 326 -0.13 -10.10 -23.12
N LYS A 327 -0.41 -10.00 -24.43
CA LYS A 327 0.54 -10.17 -25.52
C LYS A 327 1.39 -8.92 -25.76
N LYS A 328 0.76 -7.73 -25.71
CA LYS A 328 1.45 -6.45 -25.90
C LYS A 328 0.92 -5.40 -24.95
N VAL A 329 1.81 -4.54 -24.48
CA VAL A 329 1.50 -3.35 -23.71
C VAL A 329 2.42 -2.22 -24.10
N GLU A 330 1.89 -1.02 -24.23
CA GLU A 330 2.63 0.23 -24.33
C GLU A 330 2.07 1.24 -23.34
N MET A 331 2.96 1.83 -22.54
CA MET A 331 2.62 2.98 -21.70
C MET A 331 3.28 4.22 -22.29
N LYS A 332 2.50 5.28 -22.48
CA LYS A 332 2.96 6.52 -23.10
C LYS A 332 2.38 7.74 -22.43
N VAL A 333 3.17 8.80 -22.36
CA VAL A 333 2.79 10.06 -21.69
C VAL A 333 2.82 11.23 -22.65
N ARG A 334 1.99 12.24 -22.37
CA ARG A 334 1.88 13.47 -23.14
C ARG A 334 1.44 14.60 -22.22
N PRO A 335 1.95 15.84 -22.34
CA PRO A 335 1.49 16.95 -21.53
C PRO A 335 -0.02 17.19 -21.64
N VAL A 336 -0.65 17.55 -20.52
CA VAL A 336 -2.05 18.02 -20.50
C VAL A 336 -2.15 19.30 -21.34
N GLY A 337 -3.20 19.40 -22.13
CA GLY A 337 -3.43 20.60 -22.98
C GLY A 337 -2.68 20.57 -24.33
N PHE A 338 -1.99 19.48 -24.66
CA PHE A 338 -1.42 19.30 -25.99
C PHE A 338 -2.50 19.43 -27.09
N GLN A 339 -2.22 20.23 -28.09
CA GLN A 339 -3.05 20.37 -29.29
C GLN A 339 -2.29 19.75 -30.48
N PRO A 340 -2.85 18.76 -31.20
CA PRO A 340 -2.23 18.09 -32.33
C PRO A 340 -2.03 18.96 -33.58
#